data_5302e4561a34d1979aea87d226266734
#
_entry.id   5302e4561a34d1979aea87d226266734
#
_cell.length_a   1.000
_cell.length_b   1.000
_cell.length_c   1.000
_cell.angle_alpha   90.00
_cell.angle_beta   90.00
_cell.angle_gamma   90.00
#
_symmetry.space_group_name_H-M   'P 1'
#
loop_
_entity.id
_entity.type
_entity.pdbx_description
1 polymer ?
#
loop_
_entity_poly.entity_id
_entity_poly.type
_entity_poly.pdbx_seq_one_letter_code
_entity_poly.pdbx_strand_id
1 'polypeptide(L)'
;LVEFSVSELSGAIKRQIEDSFGRVRVRGELGRVSRPASGHVYFDVKDDKAVLSSVAWKAVAQKMSVQPEQGLEVILTGRLTTFAGQSRYQLVVDTLEPAGEGALMALLEARRKQLAAEGVFDAASKQELPFLPACIGVITSPSGAVIRDILHRVSDRFPCHVLVWPVRVPVSY
;
A
#
# COMPACT_ATOMS: atom_id res chain seq x y z
N LEU A 1 8.07 -33.93 -33.46
CA LEU A 1 8.31 -33.38 -32.13
C LEU A 1 9.61 -32.58 -32.20
N VAL A 2 9.56 -31.34 -31.64
CA VAL A 2 10.76 -30.49 -31.51
C VAL A 2 11.43 -30.85 -30.20
N GLU A 3 12.71 -31.07 -30.22
CA GLU A 3 13.52 -31.32 -29.03
C GLU A 3 14.04 -30.01 -28.48
N PHE A 4 13.86 -29.79 -27.19
CA PHE A 4 14.31 -28.61 -26.44
C PHE A 4 15.27 -29.03 -25.34
N SER A 5 16.27 -28.24 -25.07
CA SER A 5 16.96 -28.27 -23.79
C SER A 5 16.04 -27.70 -22.68
N VAL A 6 16.33 -28.01 -21.42
CA VAL A 6 15.54 -27.47 -20.26
C VAL A 6 15.52 -25.95 -20.28
N SER A 7 16.63 -25.31 -20.58
CA SER A 7 16.75 -23.84 -20.61
C SER A 7 15.95 -23.24 -21.79
N GLU A 8 15.96 -23.85 -22.94
CA GLU A 8 15.20 -23.40 -24.13
C GLU A 8 13.70 -23.51 -23.88
N LEU A 9 13.23 -24.63 -23.32
CA LEU A 9 11.83 -24.82 -22.96
C LEU A 9 11.39 -23.82 -21.89
N SER A 10 12.17 -23.65 -20.82
CA SER A 10 11.88 -22.66 -19.75
C SER A 10 11.83 -21.24 -20.31
N GLY A 11 12.75 -20.89 -21.19
CA GLY A 11 12.76 -19.59 -21.86
C GLY A 11 11.57 -19.37 -22.81
N ALA A 12 11.15 -20.41 -23.53
CA ALA A 12 9.97 -20.34 -24.39
C ALA A 12 8.68 -20.16 -23.58
N ILE A 13 8.52 -20.91 -22.46
CA ILE A 13 7.39 -20.78 -21.54
C ILE A 13 7.36 -19.38 -20.92
N LYS A 14 8.52 -18.87 -20.49
CA LYS A 14 8.61 -17.51 -19.92
C LYS A 14 8.09 -16.47 -20.91
N ARG A 15 8.60 -16.46 -22.13
CA ARG A 15 8.14 -15.54 -23.18
C ARG A 15 6.64 -15.66 -23.41
N GLN A 16 6.13 -16.87 -23.55
CA GLN A 16 4.71 -17.11 -23.77
C GLN A 16 3.82 -16.55 -22.63
N ILE A 17 4.26 -16.70 -21.39
CA ILE A 17 3.55 -16.16 -20.23
C ILE A 17 3.62 -14.62 -20.21
N GLU A 18 4.80 -14.05 -20.42
CA GLU A 18 4.98 -12.59 -20.40
C GLU A 18 4.22 -11.91 -21.56
N ASP A 19 4.20 -12.53 -22.74
CA ASP A 19 3.46 -12.01 -23.90
C ASP A 19 1.94 -12.14 -23.74
N SER A 20 1.47 -13.26 -23.16
CA SER A 20 0.03 -13.53 -23.01
C SER A 20 -0.61 -12.76 -21.85
N PHE A 21 0.12 -12.51 -20.77
CA PHE A 21 -0.41 -11.94 -19.54
C PHE A 21 0.18 -10.56 -19.19
N GLY A 22 0.99 -9.97 -20.00
CA GLY A 22 1.56 -8.62 -19.90
C GLY A 22 1.48 -7.99 -18.49
N ARG A 23 0.48 -7.18 -18.26
CA ARG A 23 0.14 -6.61 -16.96
C ARG A 23 -1.21 -7.15 -16.49
N VAL A 24 -1.25 -7.75 -15.31
CA VAL A 24 -2.46 -8.38 -14.74
C VAL A 24 -2.88 -7.71 -13.44
N ARG A 25 -4.17 -7.85 -13.14
CA ARG A 25 -4.77 -7.45 -11.87
C ARG A 25 -5.38 -8.70 -11.22
N VAL A 26 -4.91 -9.03 -10.02
CA VAL A 26 -5.29 -10.26 -9.31
C VAL A 26 -5.88 -9.90 -7.96
N ARG A 27 -7.06 -10.42 -7.66
CA ARG A 27 -7.73 -10.31 -6.35
C ARG A 27 -7.56 -11.60 -5.58
N GLY A 28 -7.27 -11.51 -4.28
CA GLY A 28 -7.19 -12.64 -3.38
C GLY A 28 -6.79 -12.24 -1.97
N GLU A 29 -6.75 -13.22 -1.08
CA GLU A 29 -6.30 -13.06 0.29
C GLU A 29 -4.79 -13.28 0.39
N LEU A 30 -4.10 -12.43 1.14
CA LEU A 30 -2.68 -12.60 1.43
C LEU A 30 -2.46 -13.81 2.36
N GLY A 31 -1.65 -14.74 1.91
CA GLY A 31 -1.15 -15.86 2.69
C GLY A 31 0.08 -15.48 3.50
N ARG A 32 1.08 -16.38 3.49
CA ARG A 32 2.35 -16.14 4.22
C ARG A 32 3.10 -14.93 3.65
N VAL A 33 3.50 -14.01 4.53
CA VAL A 33 4.32 -12.85 4.18
C VAL A 33 5.72 -13.01 4.77
N SER A 34 6.76 -12.78 3.97
CA SER A 34 8.16 -12.84 4.37
C SER A 34 8.89 -11.55 3.99
N ARG A 35 9.64 -11.00 4.93
CA ARG A 35 10.42 -9.75 4.76
C ARG A 35 11.89 -10.00 5.08
N PRO A 36 12.68 -10.50 4.11
CA PRO A 36 14.10 -10.68 4.31
C PRO A 36 14.83 -9.33 4.46
N ALA A 37 16.03 -9.36 4.99
CA ALA A 37 16.87 -8.18 5.21
C ALA A 37 17.20 -7.38 3.94
N SER A 38 17.02 -8.00 2.74
CA SER A 38 17.17 -7.32 1.45
C SER A 38 16.15 -6.20 1.21
N GLY A 39 15.08 -6.14 2.02
CA GLY A 39 13.99 -5.16 1.92
C GLY A 39 12.94 -5.48 0.85
N HIS A 40 13.06 -6.62 0.16
CA HIS A 40 11.99 -7.16 -0.67
C HIS A 40 10.90 -7.76 0.22
N VAL A 41 9.66 -7.81 -0.29
CA VAL A 41 8.57 -8.49 0.41
C VAL A 41 8.04 -9.60 -0.48
N TYR A 42 8.10 -10.82 0.03
CA TYR A 42 7.56 -12.01 -0.61
C TYR A 42 6.27 -12.40 0.09
N PHE A 43 5.26 -12.70 -0.67
CA PHE A 43 3.97 -13.15 -0.14
C PHE A 43 3.23 -14.01 -1.14
N ASP A 44 2.36 -14.84 -0.63
CA ASP A 44 1.42 -15.61 -1.45
C ASP A 44 0.08 -14.88 -1.50
N VAL A 45 -0.56 -14.86 -2.66
CA VAL A 45 -1.96 -14.47 -2.78
C VAL A 45 -2.77 -15.71 -3.16
N LYS A 46 -3.88 -15.94 -2.49
CA LYS A 46 -4.68 -17.15 -2.62
C LYS A 46 -6.16 -16.85 -2.75
N ASP A 47 -6.84 -17.75 -3.37
CA ASP A 47 -8.30 -17.93 -3.30
C ASP A 47 -8.62 -19.36 -2.81
N ASP A 48 -9.86 -19.77 -2.94
CA ASP A 48 -10.32 -21.10 -2.49
C ASP A 48 -9.68 -22.27 -3.24
N LYS A 49 -9.06 -22.03 -4.41
CA LYS A 49 -8.59 -23.08 -5.34
C LYS A 49 -7.13 -22.98 -5.71
N ALA A 50 -6.51 -21.81 -5.58
CA ALA A 50 -5.19 -21.56 -6.10
C ALA A 50 -4.36 -20.66 -5.19
N VAL A 51 -3.04 -20.80 -5.32
CA VAL A 51 -2.05 -19.95 -4.65
C VAL A 51 -1.09 -19.42 -5.70
N LEU A 52 -0.88 -18.11 -5.70
CA LEU A 52 0.06 -17.41 -6.57
C LEU A 52 1.15 -16.75 -5.73
N SER A 53 2.38 -17.21 -5.90
CA SER A 53 3.54 -16.58 -5.26
C SER A 53 3.79 -15.20 -5.85
N SER A 54 4.06 -14.23 -5.00
CA SER A 54 4.20 -12.83 -5.38
C SER A 54 5.42 -12.20 -4.72
N VAL A 55 6.01 -11.23 -5.39
CA VAL A 55 7.14 -10.45 -4.87
C VAL A 55 6.94 -8.96 -5.14
N ALA A 56 7.15 -8.16 -4.11
CA ALA A 56 7.31 -6.72 -4.22
C ALA A 56 8.77 -6.35 -3.99
N TRP A 57 9.40 -5.75 -4.99
CA TRP A 57 10.76 -5.26 -4.86
C TRP A 57 10.86 -4.13 -3.85
N LYS A 58 12.02 -3.94 -3.24
CA LYS A 58 12.27 -2.95 -2.17
C LYS A 58 11.68 -1.57 -2.49
N ALA A 59 11.90 -1.06 -3.69
CA ALA A 59 11.41 0.26 -4.10
C ALA A 59 9.87 0.34 -4.14
N VAL A 60 9.19 -0.76 -4.47
CA VAL A 60 7.73 -0.87 -4.46
C VAL A 60 7.23 -1.06 -3.03
N ALA A 61 7.85 -1.98 -2.28
CA ALA A 61 7.48 -2.28 -0.90
C ALA A 61 7.52 -1.04 0.00
N GLN A 62 8.52 -0.17 -0.18
CA GLN A 62 8.64 1.10 0.55
C GLN A 62 7.57 2.15 0.20
N LYS A 63 6.97 2.04 -0.99
CA LYS A 63 5.93 2.97 -1.47
C LYS A 63 4.51 2.45 -1.25
N MET A 64 4.35 1.23 -0.76
CA MET A 64 3.04 0.66 -0.48
C MET A 64 2.32 1.48 0.58
N SER A 65 1.07 1.87 0.30
CA SER A 65 0.20 2.58 1.24
C SER A 65 -0.27 1.69 2.39
N VAL A 66 -0.31 0.38 2.14
CA VAL A 66 -0.72 -0.64 3.11
C VAL A 66 0.37 -1.69 3.19
N GLN A 67 0.75 -2.04 4.42
CA GLN A 67 1.70 -3.13 4.65
C GLN A 67 1.03 -4.47 4.39
N PRO A 68 1.66 -5.36 3.59
CA PRO A 68 1.13 -6.70 3.38
C PRO A 68 1.07 -7.48 4.70
N GLU A 69 -0.12 -7.94 5.08
CA GLU A 69 -0.34 -8.75 6.27
C GLU A 69 -1.17 -9.98 5.89
N GLN A 70 -0.89 -11.10 6.55
CA GLN A 70 -1.63 -12.34 6.32
C GLN A 70 -3.12 -12.16 6.64
N GLY A 71 -3.99 -12.70 5.79
CA GLY A 71 -5.44 -12.60 5.92
C GLY A 71 -6.05 -11.35 5.31
N LEU A 72 -5.23 -10.40 4.83
CA LEU A 72 -5.74 -9.20 4.16
C LEU A 72 -6.21 -9.54 2.74
N GLU A 73 -7.45 -9.19 2.41
CA GLU A 73 -7.95 -9.26 1.04
C GLU A 73 -7.44 -8.07 0.23
N VAL A 74 -6.79 -8.35 -0.91
CA VAL A 74 -6.09 -7.35 -1.71
C VAL A 74 -6.37 -7.49 -3.20
N ILE A 75 -6.13 -6.41 -3.92
CA ILE A 75 -5.99 -6.40 -5.37
C ILE A 75 -4.53 -6.05 -5.67
N LEU A 76 -3.85 -6.96 -6.35
CA LEU A 76 -2.47 -6.81 -6.79
C LEU A 76 -2.45 -6.47 -8.27
N THR A 77 -1.70 -5.45 -8.64
CA THR A 77 -1.39 -5.18 -10.06
C THR A 77 0.09 -5.43 -10.28
N GLY A 78 0.42 -6.14 -11.34
CA GLY A 78 1.80 -6.49 -11.61
C GLY A 78 1.98 -7.27 -12.90
N ARG A 79 3.15 -7.87 -13.07
CA ARG A 79 3.51 -8.69 -14.23
C ARG A 79 3.80 -10.11 -13.80
N LEU A 80 3.30 -11.07 -14.57
CA LEU A 80 3.67 -12.47 -14.40
C LEU A 80 5.05 -12.73 -15.02
N THR A 81 5.87 -13.47 -14.31
CA THR A 81 7.15 -13.97 -14.80
C THR A 81 7.41 -15.38 -14.30
N THR A 82 8.39 -16.07 -14.88
CA THR A 82 8.80 -17.38 -14.39
C THR A 82 10.18 -17.30 -13.76
N PHE A 83 10.39 -18.11 -12.72
CA PHE A 83 11.71 -18.32 -12.15
C PHE A 83 12.32 -19.60 -12.72
N ALA A 84 13.27 -19.45 -13.63
CA ALA A 84 13.81 -20.54 -14.42
C ALA A 84 14.41 -21.68 -13.55
N GLY A 85 14.96 -21.36 -12.38
CA GLY A 85 15.57 -22.36 -11.48
C GLY A 85 14.58 -23.33 -10.81
N GLN A 86 13.28 -23.09 -10.86
CA GLN A 86 12.28 -23.90 -10.16
C GLN A 86 10.98 -24.14 -10.94
N SER A 87 10.92 -23.88 -12.23
CA SER A 87 9.69 -24.04 -13.05
C SER A 87 8.44 -23.43 -12.38
N ARG A 88 8.61 -22.30 -11.70
CA ARG A 88 7.57 -21.62 -10.95
C ARG A 88 7.25 -20.29 -11.63
N TYR A 89 5.97 -19.98 -11.75
CA TYR A 89 5.54 -18.63 -12.11
C TYR A 89 5.26 -17.80 -10.85
N GLN A 90 5.50 -16.50 -10.94
CA GLN A 90 5.25 -15.57 -9.84
C GLN A 90 4.79 -14.22 -10.35
N LEU A 91 4.07 -13.48 -9.50
CA LEU A 91 3.65 -12.13 -9.77
C LEU A 91 4.68 -11.14 -9.22
N VAL A 92 5.27 -10.35 -10.10
CA VAL A 92 6.06 -9.16 -9.70
C VAL A 92 5.10 -8.01 -9.53
N VAL A 93 4.89 -7.61 -8.28
CA VAL A 93 3.85 -6.64 -7.89
C VAL A 93 4.36 -5.22 -8.08
N ASP A 94 3.57 -4.40 -8.77
CA ASP A 94 3.78 -2.96 -8.93
C ASP A 94 2.95 -2.17 -7.90
N THR A 95 1.67 -2.58 -7.65
CA THR A 95 0.80 -1.95 -6.64
C THR A 95 0.01 -2.99 -5.87
N LEU A 96 -0.26 -2.66 -4.61
CA LEU A 96 -1.12 -3.41 -3.70
C LEU A 96 -2.20 -2.48 -3.15
N GLU A 97 -3.45 -2.84 -3.35
CA GLU A 97 -4.63 -2.11 -2.90
C GLU A 97 -5.46 -3.03 -2.00
N PRO A 98 -5.99 -2.57 -0.86
CA PRO A 98 -6.95 -3.36 -0.09
C PRO A 98 -8.19 -3.66 -0.95
N ALA A 99 -8.69 -4.87 -0.89
CA ALA A 99 -9.90 -5.24 -1.61
C ALA A 99 -11.12 -5.11 -0.67
N GLY A 100 -12.04 -4.20 -1.03
CA GLY A 100 -13.31 -4.01 -0.36
C GLY A 100 -13.27 -3.06 0.86
N GLU A 101 -14.45 -2.53 1.20
CA GLU A 101 -14.64 -1.62 2.33
C GLU A 101 -14.30 -2.28 3.68
N GLY A 102 -14.58 -3.57 3.83
CA GLY A 102 -14.30 -4.32 5.06
C GLY A 102 -12.82 -4.42 5.40
N ALA A 103 -11.95 -4.60 4.40
CA ALA A 103 -10.50 -4.65 4.62
C ALA A 103 -9.94 -3.27 5.05
N LEU A 104 -10.46 -2.19 4.45
CA LEU A 104 -10.10 -0.84 4.84
C LEU A 104 -10.58 -0.50 6.26
N MET A 105 -11.80 -0.89 6.60
CA MET A 105 -12.36 -0.70 7.95
C MET A 105 -11.60 -1.50 9.00
N ALA A 106 -11.23 -2.75 8.72
CA ALA A 106 -10.41 -3.56 9.62
C ALA A 106 -9.04 -2.93 9.87
N LEU A 107 -8.40 -2.38 8.84
CA LEU A 107 -7.14 -1.67 8.94
C LEU A 107 -7.28 -0.39 9.79
N LEU A 108 -8.36 0.36 9.60
CA LEU A 108 -8.67 1.56 10.39
C LEU A 108 -8.84 1.22 11.88
N GLU A 109 -9.61 0.17 12.18
CA GLU A 109 -9.83 -0.31 13.55
C GLU A 109 -8.52 -0.80 14.21
N ALA A 110 -7.70 -1.55 13.50
CA ALA A 110 -6.39 -1.98 13.98
C ALA A 110 -5.50 -0.78 14.30
N ARG A 111 -5.46 0.22 13.43
CA ARG A 111 -4.69 1.45 13.65
C ARG A 111 -5.21 2.25 14.84
N ARG A 112 -6.54 2.35 14.98
CA ARG A 112 -7.17 3.02 16.11
C ARG A 112 -6.83 2.34 17.44
N LYS A 113 -6.88 1.01 17.50
CA LYS A 113 -6.49 0.23 18.68
C LYS A 113 -5.03 0.43 19.05
N GLN A 114 -4.15 0.44 18.06
CA GLN A 114 -2.73 0.71 18.28
C GLN A 114 -2.51 2.09 18.88
N LEU A 115 -3.09 3.16 18.30
CA LEU A 115 -2.96 4.52 18.79
C LEU A 115 -3.59 4.70 20.18
N ALA A 116 -4.67 3.98 20.47
CA ALA A 116 -5.27 3.96 21.82
C ALA A 116 -4.32 3.32 22.84
N ALA A 117 -3.65 2.22 22.50
CA ALA A 117 -2.66 1.58 23.37
C ALA A 117 -1.42 2.47 23.61
N GLU A 118 -1.07 3.34 22.67
CA GLU A 118 -0.01 4.35 22.81
C GLU A 118 -0.45 5.58 23.66
N GLY A 119 -1.69 5.61 24.14
CA GLY A 119 -2.24 6.69 25.00
C GLY A 119 -2.53 8.01 24.27
N VAL A 120 -2.50 8.01 22.92
CA VAL A 120 -2.71 9.25 22.12
C VAL A 120 -4.11 9.84 22.33
N PHE A 121 -5.09 8.99 22.68
CA PHE A 121 -6.48 9.42 22.89
C PHE A 121 -6.80 9.76 24.36
N ASP A 122 -5.88 9.54 25.28
CA ASP A 122 -6.10 9.78 26.70
C ASP A 122 -6.33 11.27 26.98
N ALA A 123 -7.23 11.55 27.91
CA ALA A 123 -7.53 12.91 28.31
C ALA A 123 -6.31 13.65 28.89
N ALA A 124 -5.41 12.91 29.56
CA ALA A 124 -4.15 13.45 30.07
C ALA A 124 -3.17 13.90 28.97
N SER A 125 -3.30 13.36 27.77
CA SER A 125 -2.50 13.75 26.59
C SER A 125 -3.07 14.97 25.86
N LYS A 126 -4.24 15.47 26.25
CA LYS A 126 -4.90 16.63 25.63
C LYS A 126 -4.59 17.90 26.40
N GLN A 127 -4.36 18.97 25.65
CA GLN A 127 -4.19 20.31 26.20
C GLN A 127 -5.41 21.18 25.83
N GLU A 128 -5.74 22.13 26.71
CA GLU A 128 -6.75 23.12 26.38
C GLU A 128 -6.31 23.99 25.21
N LEU A 129 -7.25 24.27 24.31
CA LEU A 129 -6.97 25.15 23.17
C LEU A 129 -6.86 26.60 23.66
N PRO A 130 -5.81 27.33 23.26
CA PRO A 130 -5.71 28.74 23.55
C PRO A 130 -6.83 29.53 22.85
N PHE A 131 -7.34 30.55 23.52
CA PHE A 131 -8.43 31.39 22.98
C PHE A 131 -8.02 32.08 21.65
N LEU A 132 -6.79 32.59 21.58
CA LEU A 132 -6.20 33.18 20.37
C LEU A 132 -4.82 32.56 20.10
N PRO A 133 -4.74 31.55 19.23
CA PRO A 133 -3.46 30.90 18.93
C PRO A 133 -2.57 31.79 18.07
N ALA A 134 -1.30 31.93 18.42
CA ALA A 134 -0.31 32.64 17.60
C ALA A 134 0.09 31.82 16.36
N CYS A 135 -0.08 30.49 16.43
CA CYS A 135 0.26 29.58 15.34
C CYS A 135 -0.77 28.46 15.26
N ILE A 136 -1.21 28.11 14.04
CA ILE A 136 -2.10 27.00 13.75
C ILE A 136 -1.34 25.94 12.92
N GLY A 137 -1.24 24.71 13.45
CA GLY A 137 -0.71 23.56 12.72
C GLY A 137 -1.81 22.89 11.88
N VAL A 138 -1.54 22.67 10.59
CA VAL A 138 -2.47 22.00 9.68
C VAL A 138 -1.78 20.80 9.03
N ILE A 139 -2.34 19.61 9.22
CA ILE A 139 -1.86 18.36 8.61
C ILE A 139 -2.72 18.10 7.37
N THR A 140 -2.19 18.36 6.18
CA THR A 140 -2.95 18.24 4.93
C THR A 140 -2.03 18.16 3.71
N SER A 141 -2.62 17.95 2.52
CA SER A 141 -1.92 18.08 1.24
C SER A 141 -1.55 19.54 0.99
N PRO A 142 -0.27 19.86 0.65
CA PRO A 142 0.20 21.25 0.50
C PRO A 142 -0.40 21.98 -0.72
N SER A 143 -0.94 21.25 -1.70
CA SER A 143 -1.46 21.80 -2.95
C SER A 143 -2.98 21.67 -3.12
N GLY A 144 -3.70 21.11 -2.12
CA GLY A 144 -5.13 20.86 -2.18
C GLY A 144 -5.99 22.14 -2.12
N ALA A 145 -7.27 22.03 -2.51
CA ALA A 145 -8.24 23.11 -2.35
C ALA A 145 -8.46 23.45 -0.87
N VAL A 146 -8.45 22.45 0.00
CA VAL A 146 -8.68 22.58 1.45
C VAL A 146 -7.67 23.52 2.10
N ILE A 147 -6.37 23.38 1.82
CA ILE A 147 -5.36 24.28 2.44
C ILE A 147 -5.53 25.72 1.95
N ARG A 148 -5.89 25.91 0.68
CA ARG A 148 -6.14 27.26 0.14
C ARG A 148 -7.35 27.93 0.82
N ASP A 149 -8.43 27.18 1.06
CA ASP A 149 -9.61 27.67 1.77
C ASP A 149 -9.28 28.01 3.22
N ILE A 150 -8.53 27.14 3.92
CA ILE A 150 -8.07 27.42 5.29
C ILE A 150 -7.24 28.70 5.36
N LEU A 151 -6.25 28.85 4.49
CA LEU A 151 -5.38 30.03 4.45
C LEU A 151 -6.17 31.30 4.15
N HIS A 152 -7.11 31.24 3.22
CA HIS A 152 -7.99 32.36 2.90
C HIS A 152 -8.83 32.76 4.10
N ARG A 153 -9.47 31.81 4.80
CA ARG A 153 -10.32 32.08 5.96
C ARG A 153 -9.55 32.61 7.15
N VAL A 154 -8.36 32.04 7.42
CA VAL A 154 -7.50 32.49 8.50
C VAL A 154 -7.01 33.93 8.23
N SER A 155 -6.58 34.20 6.99
CA SER A 155 -6.12 35.54 6.59
C SER A 155 -7.22 36.61 6.69
N ASP A 156 -8.45 36.26 6.35
CA ASP A 156 -9.57 37.17 6.34
C ASP A 156 -10.13 37.49 7.75
N ARG A 157 -10.14 36.49 8.64
CA ARG A 157 -10.77 36.63 9.96
C ARG A 157 -9.82 36.88 11.11
N PHE A 158 -8.70 36.17 11.12
CA PHE A 158 -7.71 36.25 12.19
C PHE A 158 -6.33 35.86 11.65
N PRO A 159 -5.60 36.81 11.06
CA PRO A 159 -4.28 36.53 10.50
C PRO A 159 -3.32 36.00 11.59
N CYS A 160 -2.90 34.75 11.47
CA CYS A 160 -1.92 34.14 12.34
C CYS A 160 -0.96 33.26 11.52
N HIS A 161 0.13 32.83 12.13
CA HIS A 161 1.06 31.94 11.47
C HIS A 161 0.44 30.54 11.25
N VAL A 162 0.49 30.03 10.02
CA VAL A 162 0.00 28.69 9.68
C VAL A 162 1.18 27.79 9.31
N LEU A 163 1.39 26.75 10.10
CA LEU A 163 2.39 25.71 9.84
C LEU A 163 1.71 24.53 9.15
N VAL A 164 2.13 24.24 7.92
CA VAL A 164 1.58 23.11 7.15
C VAL A 164 2.51 21.90 7.31
N TRP A 165 1.96 20.79 7.83
CA TRP A 165 2.62 19.49 7.81
C TRP A 165 2.13 18.70 6.60
N PRO A 166 2.99 18.52 5.56
CA PRO A 166 2.56 17.94 4.30
C PRO A 166 2.35 16.43 4.43
N VAL A 167 1.15 15.98 4.07
CA VAL A 167 0.80 14.56 3.99
C VAL A 167 0.10 14.28 2.67
N ARG A 168 0.15 13.02 2.20
CA ARG A 168 -0.70 12.57 1.10
C ARG A 168 -2.08 12.22 1.65
N VAL A 169 -3.09 13.01 1.28
CA VAL A 169 -4.49 12.66 1.54
C VAL A 169 -5.00 11.91 0.32
N PRO A 170 -5.39 10.64 0.44
CA PRO A 170 -6.05 9.95 -0.67
C PRO A 170 -7.35 10.66 -0.99
N VAL A 171 -7.52 11.07 -2.25
CA VAL A 171 -8.78 11.63 -2.73
C VAL A 171 -9.71 10.44 -2.97
N SER A 172 -10.71 10.27 -2.11
CA SER A 172 -11.83 9.37 -2.39
C SER A 172 -12.76 10.08 -3.37
N TYR A 173 -12.90 9.56 -4.59
CA TYR A 173 -13.96 9.91 -5.54
C TYR A 173 -15.20 9.12 -5.22
#